data_8321d239fec8a051e9403ebe8c7c1072
#
_entry.id   8321d239fec8a051e9403ebe8c7c1072
#
_cell.length_a   1.000
_cell.length_b   1.000
_cell.length_c   1.000
_cell.angle_alpha   90.00
_cell.angle_beta   90.00
_cell.angle_gamma   90.00
#
_symmetry.space_group_name_H-M   'P 1'
#
loop_
_entity.id
_entity.type
_entity.pdbx_description
1 polymer ?
#
loop_
_entity_poly.entity_id
_entity_poly.type
_entity_poly.pdbx_seq_one_letter_code
_entity_poly.pdbx_strand_id
1 'polypeptide(L)'
;PLHFAKLIKRNHMSNHVWRTTLYVVSNEDCNVAKGNGHLRQLQDTYDLGIESIGLNEISDLISLRPSPVNAALMLDPDAVMSFTENPLDSSKSYIFRLSLAELVRITSKDSDLRMEYNLEVLSKLAATSLDSSVLFDNVRGFVLKSKFNANIADTIKVSPTKFFMYNNGLTLIASDIVSQVTNSRNKVKVDLSNFQVLNGGQTLRTVHDFNKSDQNNISEYLCKAEVLV
;
A
#
# COMPACT_ATOMS: atom_id res chain seq x y z
N PRO A 1 17.11 -30.01 1.93
CA PRO A 1 16.89 -30.78 0.69
C PRO A 1 15.80 -31.85 0.85
N LEU A 2 15.87 -32.74 1.85
CA LEU A 2 14.91 -33.87 2.03
C LEU A 2 13.46 -33.43 2.26
N HIS A 3 13.21 -32.33 2.97
CA HIS A 3 11.86 -31.81 3.19
C HIS A 3 11.24 -31.28 1.89
N PHE A 4 12.04 -30.60 1.08
CA PHE A 4 11.65 -30.05 -0.21
C PHE A 4 11.29 -31.15 -1.22
N ALA A 5 12.13 -32.19 -1.30
CA ALA A 5 11.87 -33.34 -2.14
C ALA A 5 10.56 -34.08 -1.78
N LYS A 6 10.21 -34.14 -0.49
CA LYS A 6 8.94 -34.71 -0.02
C LYS A 6 7.73 -33.86 -0.42
N LEU A 7 7.83 -32.52 -0.40
CA LEU A 7 6.78 -31.61 -0.83
C LEU A 7 6.53 -31.71 -2.33
N ILE A 8 7.59 -31.74 -3.14
CA ILE A 8 7.50 -31.90 -4.59
C ILE A 8 6.85 -33.24 -4.92
N LYS A 9 7.32 -34.34 -4.33
CA LYS A 9 6.77 -35.68 -4.54
C LYS A 9 5.28 -35.77 -4.19
N ARG A 10 4.85 -35.09 -3.11
CA ARG A 10 3.43 -35.05 -2.71
C ARG A 10 2.54 -34.29 -3.72
N ASN A 11 3.06 -33.24 -4.34
CA ASN A 11 2.32 -32.47 -5.34
C ASN A 11 2.26 -33.14 -6.71
N HIS A 12 3.30 -33.89 -7.09
CA HIS A 12 3.30 -34.69 -8.32
C HIS A 12 2.33 -35.88 -8.30
N MET A 13 1.94 -36.35 -7.13
CA MET A 13 0.98 -37.48 -6.99
C MET A 13 -0.50 -37.05 -7.11
N SER A 14 -0.79 -35.77 -7.13
CA SER A 14 -2.13 -35.26 -7.42
C SER A 14 -2.27 -35.13 -8.95
N ASN A 15 -3.33 -35.68 -9.55
CA ASN A 15 -3.61 -35.67 -10.98
C ASN A 15 -3.81 -34.27 -11.62
N HIS A 16 -3.21 -33.25 -11.07
CA HIS A 16 -3.21 -31.90 -11.60
C HIS A 16 -1.89 -31.62 -12.31
N VAL A 17 -1.97 -31.05 -13.51
CA VAL A 17 -0.80 -30.59 -14.29
C VAL A 17 -0.26 -29.32 -13.62
N TRP A 18 0.53 -29.47 -12.59
CA TRP A 18 1.21 -28.36 -11.93
C TRP A 18 2.61 -28.17 -12.51
N ARG A 19 2.92 -26.96 -12.95
CA ARG A 19 4.29 -26.59 -13.27
C ARG A 19 4.91 -26.01 -11.99
N THR A 20 5.91 -26.68 -11.45
CA THR A 20 6.61 -26.24 -10.24
C THR A 20 7.87 -25.49 -10.62
N THR A 21 8.03 -24.27 -10.12
CA THR A 21 9.25 -23.46 -10.30
C THR A 21 9.91 -23.23 -8.94
N LEU A 22 11.21 -23.49 -8.87
CA LEU A 22 12.05 -23.22 -7.70
C LEU A 22 12.77 -21.89 -7.93
N TYR A 23 12.49 -20.88 -7.09
CA TYR A 23 13.22 -19.63 -7.05
C TYR A 23 14.37 -19.73 -6.05
N VAL A 24 15.60 -19.53 -6.52
CA VAL A 24 16.80 -19.48 -5.69
C VAL A 24 17.22 -18.01 -5.58
N VAL A 25 17.03 -17.43 -4.40
CA VAL A 25 17.39 -16.03 -4.12
C VAL A 25 18.69 -16.00 -3.33
N SER A 26 19.66 -15.22 -3.81
CA SER A 26 20.98 -15.09 -3.19
C SER A 26 21.44 -13.62 -3.23
N ASN A 27 22.24 -13.23 -2.26
CA ASN A 27 22.94 -11.94 -2.25
C ASN A 27 24.29 -11.99 -2.98
N GLU A 28 24.56 -13.02 -3.74
CA GLU A 28 25.77 -13.16 -4.56
C GLU A 28 25.53 -12.68 -6.00
N ASP A 29 26.57 -12.16 -6.65
CA ASP A 29 26.48 -11.67 -8.03
C ASP A 29 26.41 -12.78 -9.08
N CYS A 30 26.73 -14.01 -8.70
CA CYS A 30 26.74 -15.14 -9.63
C CYS A 30 25.42 -15.91 -9.61
N ASN A 31 25.05 -16.45 -10.76
CA ASN A 31 23.91 -17.32 -10.90
C ASN A 31 24.17 -18.68 -10.23
N VAL A 32 23.84 -18.77 -8.96
CA VAL A 32 24.07 -19.95 -8.08
C VAL A 32 23.43 -21.21 -8.67
N ALA A 33 22.34 -21.09 -9.38
CA ALA A 33 21.63 -22.24 -9.99
C ALA A 33 22.45 -22.92 -11.09
N LYS A 34 23.23 -22.16 -11.87
CA LYS A 34 24.01 -22.71 -12.98
C LYS A 34 25.22 -23.54 -12.54
N GLY A 35 25.78 -23.28 -11.35
CA GLY A 35 26.94 -23.97 -10.81
C GLY A 35 26.62 -25.16 -9.90
N ASN A 36 25.39 -25.28 -9.43
CA ASN A 36 25.04 -26.27 -8.40
C ASN A 36 24.51 -27.58 -9.00
N GLY A 37 25.34 -28.61 -9.00
CA GLY A 37 24.98 -29.95 -9.53
C GLY A 37 23.75 -30.58 -8.88
N HIS A 38 23.49 -30.29 -7.59
CA HIS A 38 22.31 -30.80 -6.90
C HIS A 38 21.00 -30.14 -7.39
N LEU A 39 21.06 -28.86 -7.75
CA LEU A 39 19.88 -28.18 -8.33
C LEU A 39 19.55 -28.70 -9.71
N ARG A 40 20.58 -28.98 -10.55
CA ARG A 40 20.38 -29.63 -11.86
C ARG A 40 19.79 -31.02 -11.70
N GLN A 41 20.29 -31.81 -10.77
CA GLN A 41 19.74 -33.14 -10.51
C GLN A 41 18.28 -33.10 -10.06
N LEU A 42 17.90 -32.11 -9.24
CA LEU A 42 16.50 -31.88 -8.85
C LEU A 42 15.64 -31.46 -10.03
N GLN A 43 16.15 -30.59 -10.90
CA GLN A 43 15.48 -30.16 -12.13
C GLN A 43 15.18 -31.33 -13.03
N ASP A 44 16.16 -32.16 -13.32
CA ASP A 44 16.02 -33.32 -14.22
C ASP A 44 15.13 -34.43 -13.63
N THR A 45 15.19 -34.62 -12.29
CA THR A 45 14.44 -35.68 -11.62
C THR A 45 12.95 -35.36 -11.48
N TYR A 46 12.60 -34.07 -11.32
CA TYR A 46 11.24 -33.65 -10.98
C TYR A 46 10.62 -32.66 -11.99
N ASP A 47 11.24 -32.47 -13.15
CA ASP A 47 10.79 -31.52 -14.19
C ASP A 47 10.49 -30.12 -13.61
N LEU A 48 11.45 -29.59 -12.85
CA LEU A 48 11.31 -28.30 -12.18
C LEU A 48 11.84 -27.17 -13.06
N GLY A 49 11.10 -26.07 -13.14
CA GLY A 49 11.68 -24.80 -13.52
C GLY A 49 12.61 -24.30 -12.39
N ILE A 50 13.82 -23.83 -12.72
CA ILE A 50 14.68 -23.17 -11.74
C ILE A 50 15.00 -21.77 -12.22
N GLU A 51 14.66 -20.78 -11.40
CA GLU A 51 14.98 -19.37 -11.61
C GLU A 51 15.92 -18.88 -10.49
N SER A 52 16.96 -18.18 -10.88
CA SER A 52 17.94 -17.63 -9.96
C SER A 52 17.82 -16.11 -9.94
N ILE A 53 17.71 -15.54 -8.76
CA ILE A 53 17.64 -14.10 -8.51
C ILE A 53 18.86 -13.74 -7.66
N GLY A 54 19.85 -13.12 -8.25
CA GLY A 54 21.07 -12.67 -7.61
C GLY A 54 21.02 -11.22 -7.16
N LEU A 55 22.15 -10.71 -6.67
CA LEU A 55 22.26 -9.33 -6.17
C LEU A 55 21.90 -8.28 -7.24
N ASN A 56 22.32 -8.50 -8.49
CA ASN A 56 22.04 -7.56 -9.57
C ASN A 56 20.54 -7.50 -9.89
N GLU A 57 19.88 -8.65 -10.02
CA GLU A 57 18.43 -8.69 -10.25
C GLU A 57 17.64 -8.11 -9.06
N ILE A 58 18.09 -8.35 -7.83
CA ILE A 58 17.51 -7.73 -6.64
C ILE A 58 17.69 -6.21 -6.68
N SER A 59 18.90 -5.75 -7.02
CA SER A 59 19.19 -4.32 -7.13
C SER A 59 18.34 -3.64 -8.20
N ASP A 60 18.21 -4.28 -9.36
CA ASP A 60 17.37 -3.78 -10.45
C ASP A 60 15.88 -3.71 -10.03
N LEU A 61 15.38 -4.75 -9.38
CA LEU A 61 14.00 -4.78 -8.87
C LEU A 61 13.74 -3.68 -7.82
N ILE A 62 14.71 -3.41 -6.94
CA ILE A 62 14.59 -2.37 -5.90
C ILE A 62 14.74 -0.97 -6.50
N SER A 63 15.54 -0.80 -7.54
CA SER A 63 15.77 0.50 -8.19
C SER A 63 14.64 0.91 -9.13
N LEU A 64 13.76 -0.01 -9.55
CA LEU A 64 12.59 0.28 -10.35
C LEU A 64 11.57 1.06 -9.52
N ARG A 65 11.51 2.37 -9.72
CA ARG A 65 10.42 3.16 -9.14
C ARG A 65 9.08 2.77 -9.75
N PRO A 66 8.03 2.61 -8.91
CA PRO A 66 6.69 2.36 -9.41
C PRO A 66 6.19 3.55 -10.25
N SER A 67 5.17 3.30 -11.06
CA SER A 67 4.48 4.37 -11.77
C SER A 67 3.96 5.43 -10.82
N PRO A 68 3.99 6.72 -11.20
CA PRO A 68 3.49 7.81 -10.39
C PRO A 68 2.04 7.58 -9.94
N VAL A 69 1.76 7.78 -8.66
CA VAL A 69 0.42 7.67 -8.09
C VAL A 69 -0.16 9.06 -7.89
N ASN A 70 -1.29 9.31 -8.54
CA ASN A 70 -2.02 10.57 -8.44
C ASN A 70 -3.36 10.35 -7.72
N ALA A 71 -3.83 11.39 -7.02
CA ALA A 71 -5.13 11.37 -6.37
C ALA A 71 -5.75 12.77 -6.33
N ALA A 72 -7.08 12.81 -6.22
CA ALA A 72 -7.85 14.03 -6.07
C ALA A 72 -8.67 13.98 -4.77
N LEU A 73 -8.81 15.12 -4.10
CA LEU A 73 -9.58 15.28 -2.87
C LEU A 73 -10.54 16.46 -2.98
N MET A 74 -11.68 16.35 -2.29
CA MET A 74 -12.61 17.46 -2.10
C MET A 74 -12.87 17.60 -0.60
N LEU A 75 -12.32 18.65 -0.01
CA LEU A 75 -12.30 18.85 1.43
C LEU A 75 -13.10 20.06 1.87
N ASP A 76 -13.55 20.09 3.11
CA ASP A 76 -14.06 21.27 3.75
C ASP A 76 -12.91 22.24 4.05
N PRO A 77 -13.13 23.55 4.01
CA PRO A 77 -12.05 24.53 4.25
C PRO A 77 -11.41 24.40 5.62
N ASP A 78 -12.16 23.99 6.64
CA ASP A 78 -11.67 23.74 8.00
C ASP A 78 -10.88 22.41 8.14
N ALA A 79 -10.93 21.55 7.13
CA ALA A 79 -10.15 20.33 7.06
C ALA A 79 -8.78 20.51 6.36
N VAL A 80 -8.43 21.74 5.95
CA VAL A 80 -7.20 22.04 5.22
C VAL A 80 -6.46 23.19 5.87
N MET A 81 -5.21 22.97 6.23
CA MET A 81 -4.29 24.03 6.65
C MET A 81 -3.09 24.04 5.70
N SER A 82 -2.70 25.21 5.24
CA SER A 82 -1.54 25.38 4.35
C SER A 82 -0.49 26.26 4.98
N PHE A 83 0.77 25.90 4.79
CA PHE A 83 1.92 26.63 5.28
C PHE A 83 2.89 26.89 4.14
N THR A 84 3.45 28.10 4.10
CA THR A 84 4.51 28.48 3.19
C THR A 84 5.70 28.91 4.02
N GLU A 85 6.81 28.20 3.91
CA GLU A 85 8.00 28.48 4.74
C GLU A 85 8.62 29.84 4.42
N ASN A 86 8.69 30.18 3.13
CA ASN A 86 9.27 31.44 2.67
C ASN A 86 8.49 31.92 1.43
N PRO A 87 8.12 33.22 1.34
CA PRO A 87 7.45 33.76 0.15
C PRO A 87 8.22 33.59 -1.16
N LEU A 88 9.52 33.34 -1.09
CA LEU A 88 10.39 33.12 -2.25
C LEU A 88 10.58 31.62 -2.59
N ASP A 89 10.09 30.71 -1.74
CA ASP A 89 10.15 29.27 -1.95
C ASP A 89 8.81 28.77 -2.51
N SER A 90 8.88 27.89 -3.49
CA SER A 90 7.69 27.19 -4.03
C SER A 90 7.23 26.05 -3.14
N SER A 91 8.03 25.67 -2.12
CA SER A 91 7.72 24.56 -1.22
C SER A 91 6.53 24.92 -0.31
N LYS A 92 5.47 24.11 -0.41
CA LYS A 92 4.26 24.24 0.41
C LYS A 92 4.06 23.00 1.25
N SER A 93 3.64 23.21 2.49
CA SER A 93 3.21 22.14 3.39
C SER A 93 1.73 22.30 3.68
N TYR A 94 1.04 21.15 3.78
CA TYR A 94 -0.38 21.10 4.08
C TYR A 94 -0.63 20.14 5.23
N ILE A 95 -1.66 20.41 6.01
CA ILE A 95 -2.24 19.43 6.94
C ILE A 95 -3.68 19.22 6.51
N PHE A 96 -4.03 17.99 6.24
CA PHE A 96 -5.39 17.58 5.90
C PHE A 96 -6.01 16.74 7.01
N ARG A 97 -7.28 16.98 7.30
CA ARG A 97 -8.11 16.09 8.09
C ARG A 97 -8.98 15.25 7.15
N LEU A 98 -8.67 13.97 7.03
CA LEU A 98 -9.34 13.04 6.11
C LEU A 98 -10.14 12.00 6.87
N SER A 99 -11.29 11.58 6.34
CA SER A 99 -11.89 10.33 6.78
C SER A 99 -11.01 9.14 6.35
N LEU A 100 -11.05 8.04 7.10
CA LEU A 100 -10.34 6.82 6.69
C LEU A 100 -10.90 6.24 5.39
N ALA A 101 -12.16 6.51 5.05
CA ALA A 101 -12.74 6.16 3.75
C ALA A 101 -12.06 6.92 2.60
N GLU A 102 -11.81 8.24 2.76
CA GLU A 102 -11.03 9.02 1.80
C GLU A 102 -9.59 8.52 1.70
N LEU A 103 -8.97 8.17 2.82
CA LEU A 103 -7.63 7.59 2.83
C LEU A 103 -7.58 6.29 2.03
N VAL A 104 -8.55 5.38 2.21
CA VAL A 104 -8.68 4.14 1.42
C VAL A 104 -8.85 4.47 -0.07
N ARG A 105 -9.66 5.47 -0.40
CA ARG A 105 -9.93 5.88 -1.78
C ARG A 105 -8.67 6.36 -2.48
N ILE A 106 -7.96 7.35 -1.91
CA ILE A 106 -6.76 7.93 -2.55
C ILE A 106 -5.58 6.97 -2.63
N THR A 107 -5.55 5.93 -1.81
CA THR A 107 -4.49 4.91 -1.81
C THR A 107 -4.92 3.58 -2.44
N SER A 108 -6.05 3.55 -3.12
CA SER A 108 -6.60 2.39 -3.82
C SER A 108 -5.78 2.05 -5.07
N LYS A 109 -5.78 0.77 -5.48
CA LYS A 109 -5.23 0.35 -6.78
C LYS A 109 -6.01 0.90 -7.98
N ASP A 110 -7.28 1.21 -7.79
CA ASP A 110 -8.14 1.74 -8.84
C ASP A 110 -7.84 3.22 -9.05
N SER A 111 -7.25 3.55 -10.21
CA SER A 111 -6.87 4.91 -10.58
C SER A 111 -8.09 5.83 -10.73
N ASP A 112 -9.21 5.30 -11.20
CA ASP A 112 -10.42 6.08 -11.42
C ASP A 112 -11.02 6.49 -10.08
N LEU A 113 -11.06 5.56 -9.11
CA LEU A 113 -11.47 5.88 -7.73
C LEU A 113 -10.57 6.93 -7.09
N ARG A 114 -9.27 6.89 -7.33
CA ARG A 114 -8.34 7.90 -6.77
C ARG A 114 -8.63 9.31 -7.28
N MET A 115 -9.09 9.45 -8.51
CA MET A 115 -9.37 10.72 -9.16
C MET A 115 -10.83 11.20 -8.98
N GLU A 116 -11.71 10.37 -8.42
CA GLU A 116 -13.06 10.78 -8.06
C GLU A 116 -13.03 11.74 -6.86
N TYR A 117 -13.86 12.81 -6.91
CA TYR A 117 -13.99 13.75 -5.78
C TYR A 117 -15.12 13.37 -4.81
N ASN A 118 -15.86 12.32 -5.11
CA ASN A 118 -17.08 12.01 -4.40
C ASN A 118 -17.05 10.57 -3.82
N LEU A 119 -17.38 10.45 -2.53
CA LEU A 119 -17.51 9.18 -1.82
C LEU A 119 -18.83 8.44 -2.12
N GLU A 120 -19.62 8.88 -3.09
CA GLU A 120 -20.96 8.30 -3.33
C GLU A 120 -20.95 6.80 -3.66
N VAL A 121 -19.81 6.26 -4.07
CA VAL A 121 -19.70 4.85 -4.46
C VAL A 121 -18.96 4.03 -3.39
N LEU A 122 -19.47 4.04 -2.16
CA LEU A 122 -18.88 3.28 -1.04
C LEU A 122 -18.71 1.78 -1.32
N SER A 123 -19.59 1.20 -2.14
CA SER A 123 -19.49 -0.23 -2.51
C SER A 123 -18.23 -0.55 -3.31
N LYS A 124 -17.74 0.36 -4.16
CA LYS A 124 -16.48 0.18 -4.88
C LYS A 124 -15.28 0.24 -3.93
N LEU A 125 -15.37 1.06 -2.88
CA LEU A 125 -14.30 1.17 -1.88
C LEU A 125 -14.16 -0.10 -1.05
N ALA A 126 -15.25 -0.76 -0.70
CA ALA A 126 -15.23 -2.02 0.03
C ALA A 126 -14.49 -3.14 -0.71
N ALA A 127 -14.50 -3.12 -2.05
CA ALA A 127 -13.83 -4.11 -2.89
C ALA A 127 -12.37 -3.75 -3.23
N THR A 128 -11.94 -2.52 -2.96
CA THR A 128 -10.62 -2.04 -3.38
C THR A 128 -9.47 -2.56 -2.52
N SER A 129 -8.29 -2.61 -3.12
CA SER A 129 -7.06 -2.98 -2.42
C SER A 129 -6.06 -1.83 -2.41
N LEU A 130 -5.19 -1.82 -1.40
CA LEU A 130 -4.09 -0.87 -1.30
C LEU A 130 -3.18 -0.97 -2.54
N ASP A 131 -2.86 0.17 -3.12
CA ASP A 131 -1.76 0.27 -4.07
C ASP A 131 -0.45 0.33 -3.28
N SER A 132 0.31 -0.75 -3.32
CA SER A 132 1.60 -0.83 -2.62
C SER A 132 2.64 0.16 -3.14
N SER A 133 2.43 0.70 -4.34
CA SER A 133 3.31 1.71 -4.94
C SER A 133 3.38 2.99 -4.10
N VAL A 134 2.30 3.36 -3.40
CA VAL A 134 2.31 4.54 -2.49
C VAL A 134 3.22 4.36 -1.26
N LEU A 135 3.70 3.15 -1.01
CA LEU A 135 4.55 2.82 0.13
C LEU A 135 6.02 2.57 -0.27
N PHE A 136 6.38 2.87 -1.51
CA PHE A 136 7.73 2.60 -2.01
C PHE A 136 8.81 3.33 -1.19
N ASP A 137 8.61 4.59 -0.90
CA ASP A 137 9.53 5.41 -0.10
C ASP A 137 9.28 5.29 1.43
N ASN A 138 8.42 4.36 1.87
CA ASN A 138 8.14 4.16 3.29
C ASN A 138 9.30 3.50 4.01
N VAL A 139 9.90 4.19 4.96
CA VAL A 139 11.14 3.79 5.67
C VAL A 139 10.93 2.54 6.53
N ARG A 140 9.71 2.26 6.98
CA ARG A 140 9.41 1.11 7.84
C ARG A 140 8.62 0.04 7.08
N GLY A 141 9.18 -1.16 7.03
CA GLY A 141 8.47 -2.34 6.58
C GLY A 141 7.23 -2.63 7.46
N PHE A 142 6.28 -3.37 6.90
CA PHE A 142 5.09 -3.79 7.62
C PHE A 142 5.42 -4.89 8.64
N VAL A 143 5.05 -4.68 9.90
CA VAL A 143 5.18 -5.70 10.94
C VAL A 143 3.90 -6.52 11.00
N LEU A 144 3.96 -7.73 10.45
CA LEU A 144 2.87 -8.70 10.54
C LEU A 144 2.59 -9.08 12.00
N LYS A 145 1.30 -9.28 12.34
CA LYS A 145 0.86 -9.74 13.67
C LYS A 145 1.31 -8.85 14.83
N SER A 146 1.45 -7.56 14.61
CA SER A 146 1.73 -6.62 15.68
C SER A 146 0.47 -6.36 16.52
N LYS A 147 0.64 -6.31 17.85
CA LYS A 147 -0.43 -5.84 18.76
C LYS A 147 -0.93 -4.43 18.41
N PHE A 148 -0.09 -3.61 17.77
CA PHE A 148 -0.48 -2.28 17.32
C PHE A 148 -1.53 -2.33 16.21
N ASN A 149 -1.51 -3.33 15.32
CA ASN A 149 -2.52 -3.49 14.27
C ASN A 149 -3.88 -3.80 14.90
N ALA A 150 -3.91 -4.68 15.91
CA ALA A 150 -5.15 -4.98 16.64
C ALA A 150 -5.69 -3.72 17.33
N ASN A 151 -4.84 -2.94 18.01
CA ASN A 151 -5.25 -1.71 18.67
C ASN A 151 -5.79 -0.66 17.68
N ILE A 152 -5.21 -0.53 16.48
CA ILE A 152 -5.70 0.35 15.42
C ILE A 152 -7.10 -0.10 14.98
N ALA A 153 -7.28 -1.38 14.67
CA ALA A 153 -8.57 -1.94 14.25
C ALA A 153 -9.64 -1.80 15.36
N ASP A 154 -9.28 -2.06 16.60
CA ASP A 154 -10.17 -1.90 17.76
C ASP A 154 -10.58 -0.43 17.96
N THR A 155 -9.65 0.52 17.79
CA THR A 155 -9.96 1.95 17.89
C THR A 155 -10.95 2.38 16.80
N ILE A 156 -10.77 1.92 15.57
CA ILE A 156 -11.70 2.19 14.47
C ILE A 156 -13.09 1.66 14.81
N LYS A 157 -13.20 0.48 15.39
CA LYS A 157 -14.46 -0.18 15.70
C LYS A 157 -15.17 0.40 16.93
N VAL A 158 -14.42 0.64 18.01
CA VAL A 158 -14.98 1.04 19.32
C VAL A 158 -15.16 2.55 19.44
N SER A 159 -14.26 3.33 18.86
CA SER A 159 -14.24 4.80 19.01
C SER A 159 -13.80 5.50 17.72
N PRO A 160 -14.50 5.32 16.58
CA PRO A 160 -14.08 5.86 15.29
C PRO A 160 -13.87 7.38 15.32
N THR A 161 -14.74 8.13 15.95
CA THR A 161 -14.66 9.60 16.06
C THR A 161 -13.47 10.11 16.87
N LYS A 162 -12.82 9.24 17.66
CA LYS A 162 -11.62 9.58 18.44
C LYS A 162 -10.32 9.06 17.80
N PHE A 163 -10.41 8.44 16.63
CA PHE A 163 -9.28 7.79 15.99
C PHE A 163 -8.09 8.75 15.80
N PHE A 164 -8.34 9.97 15.33
CA PHE A 164 -7.29 10.97 15.12
C PHE A 164 -6.56 11.39 16.41
N MET A 165 -7.17 11.22 17.58
CA MET A 165 -6.53 11.52 18.87
C MET A 165 -5.54 10.43 19.32
N TYR A 166 -5.77 9.20 18.88
CA TYR A 166 -4.97 8.03 19.27
C TYR A 166 -3.98 7.58 18.19
N ASN A 167 -4.06 8.20 17.00
CA ASN A 167 -3.20 7.87 15.88
C ASN A 167 -2.28 9.04 15.53
N ASN A 168 -1.01 8.76 15.25
CA ASN A 168 0.00 9.80 14.97
C ASN A 168 -0.16 10.44 13.57
N GLY A 169 -1.20 10.07 12.83
CA GLY A 169 -1.40 10.55 11.47
C GLY A 169 -0.50 9.86 10.43
N LEU A 170 -0.53 10.38 9.22
CA LEU A 170 0.33 9.97 8.12
C LEU A 170 1.16 11.16 7.65
N THR A 171 2.31 10.87 7.04
CA THR A 171 3.10 11.87 6.34
C THR A 171 3.22 11.45 4.88
N LEU A 172 2.78 12.33 3.99
CA LEU A 172 2.90 12.15 2.55
C LEU A 172 3.93 13.14 1.98
N ILE A 173 4.57 12.74 0.89
CA ILE A 173 5.24 13.67 -0.02
C ILE A 173 4.59 13.55 -1.39
N ALA A 174 4.56 14.62 -2.12
CA ALA A 174 4.10 14.66 -3.51
C ALA A 174 5.04 15.52 -4.34
N SER A 175 5.16 15.21 -5.64
CA SER A 175 5.94 16.06 -6.55
C SER A 175 5.26 17.40 -6.80
N ASP A 176 3.91 17.44 -6.70
CA ASP A 176 3.13 18.67 -6.76
C ASP A 176 1.81 18.52 -6.00
N ILE A 177 1.35 19.62 -5.38
CA ILE A 177 0.05 19.74 -4.72
C ILE A 177 -0.63 21.01 -5.22
N VAL A 178 -1.72 20.84 -5.97
CA VAL A 178 -2.55 21.95 -6.44
C VAL A 178 -3.80 22.04 -5.59
N SER A 179 -4.00 23.15 -4.90
CA SER A 179 -5.20 23.40 -4.09
C SER A 179 -6.00 24.58 -4.66
N GLN A 180 -7.30 24.42 -4.83
CA GLN A 180 -8.21 25.42 -5.38
C GLN A 180 -9.51 25.48 -4.59
N VAL A 181 -9.94 26.67 -4.20
CA VAL A 181 -11.26 26.86 -3.57
C VAL A 181 -12.33 26.88 -4.65
N THR A 182 -13.36 26.05 -4.49
CA THR A 182 -14.48 26.00 -5.42
C THR A 182 -15.59 26.97 -4.99
N ASN A 183 -15.96 27.91 -5.87
CA ASN A 183 -16.92 28.97 -5.55
C ASN A 183 -18.35 28.47 -5.25
N SER A 184 -18.77 27.35 -5.82
CA SER A 184 -20.16 26.89 -5.75
C SER A 184 -20.53 26.13 -4.47
N ARG A 185 -19.55 25.61 -3.73
CA ARG A 185 -19.82 24.77 -2.54
C ARG A 185 -18.92 25.08 -1.35
N ASN A 186 -18.13 26.13 -1.41
CA ASN A 186 -17.15 26.46 -0.38
C ASN A 186 -16.29 25.23 0.03
N LYS A 187 -15.84 24.47 -0.96
CA LYS A 187 -14.96 23.30 -0.79
C LYS A 187 -13.58 23.61 -1.35
N VAL A 188 -12.59 22.90 -0.86
CA VAL A 188 -11.22 22.93 -1.37
C VAL A 188 -10.96 21.67 -2.17
N LYS A 189 -10.71 21.86 -3.46
CA LYS A 189 -10.23 20.80 -4.36
C LYS A 189 -8.72 20.72 -4.20
N VAL A 190 -8.19 19.50 -3.99
CA VAL A 190 -6.75 19.23 -3.90
C VAL A 190 -6.40 18.12 -4.86
N ASP A 191 -5.45 18.39 -5.74
CA ASP A 191 -4.87 17.39 -6.64
C ASP A 191 -3.45 17.06 -6.17
N LEU A 192 -3.18 15.78 -5.92
CA LEU A 192 -1.88 15.25 -5.51
C LEU A 192 -1.22 14.54 -6.69
N SER A 193 -0.01 14.96 -7.06
CA SER A 193 0.76 14.34 -8.14
C SER A 193 1.92 13.54 -7.59
N ASN A 194 2.03 12.28 -8.01
CA ASN A 194 3.13 11.39 -7.67
C ASN A 194 3.42 11.37 -6.16
N PHE A 195 2.40 11.08 -5.36
CA PHE A 195 2.53 11.08 -3.92
C PHE A 195 3.01 9.73 -3.37
N GLN A 196 3.72 9.80 -2.23
CA GLN A 196 4.23 8.66 -1.48
C GLN A 196 3.95 8.84 0.01
N VAL A 197 3.72 7.73 0.71
CA VAL A 197 3.52 7.70 2.17
C VAL A 197 4.86 7.45 2.84
N LEU A 198 5.46 8.46 3.42
CA LEU A 198 6.73 8.34 4.15
C LEU A 198 6.57 7.73 5.53
N ASN A 199 5.49 8.10 6.22
CA ASN A 199 5.19 7.61 7.57
C ASN A 199 3.70 7.25 7.69
N GLY A 200 3.38 6.34 8.63
CA GLY A 200 2.00 5.86 8.82
C GLY A 200 1.63 4.64 7.97
N GLY A 201 2.59 4.02 7.29
CA GLY A 201 2.35 2.83 6.45
C GLY A 201 1.74 1.65 7.21
N GLN A 202 2.04 1.48 8.50
CA GLN A 202 1.40 0.48 9.37
C GLN A 202 -0.10 0.76 9.52
N THR A 203 -0.45 2.00 9.84
CA THR A 203 -1.85 2.45 9.96
C THR A 203 -2.59 2.25 8.64
N LEU A 204 -2.00 2.71 7.52
CA LEU A 204 -2.59 2.58 6.19
C LEU A 204 -2.92 1.13 5.83
N ARG A 205 -1.96 0.22 6.01
CA ARG A 205 -2.18 -1.22 5.74
C ARG A 205 -3.28 -1.80 6.62
N THR A 206 -3.27 -1.47 7.92
CA THR A 206 -4.29 -1.96 8.86
C THR A 206 -5.69 -1.44 8.50
N VAL A 207 -5.81 -0.18 8.07
CA VAL A 207 -7.09 0.40 7.62
C VAL A 207 -7.60 -0.33 6.38
N HIS A 208 -6.74 -0.63 5.40
CA HIS A 208 -7.13 -1.42 4.22
C HIS A 208 -7.52 -2.85 4.56
N ASP A 209 -6.80 -3.52 5.48
CA ASP A 209 -7.13 -4.86 5.94
C ASP A 209 -8.48 -4.88 6.69
N PHE A 210 -8.72 -3.87 7.52
CA PHE A 210 -10.00 -3.67 8.21
C PHE A 210 -11.14 -3.44 7.21
N ASN A 211 -10.94 -2.59 6.19
CA ASN A 211 -11.92 -2.36 5.13
C ASN A 211 -12.32 -3.65 4.41
N LYS A 212 -11.35 -4.52 4.10
CA LYS A 212 -11.59 -5.79 3.40
C LYS A 212 -12.25 -6.86 4.25
N SER A 213 -12.17 -6.76 5.58
CA SER A 213 -12.68 -7.80 6.47
C SER A 213 -14.21 -7.88 6.50
N ASP A 214 -14.93 -6.79 6.21
CA ASP A 214 -16.39 -6.74 6.09
C ASP A 214 -16.78 -5.57 5.17
N GLN A 215 -17.75 -5.81 4.27
CA GLN A 215 -18.24 -4.80 3.32
C GLN A 215 -18.91 -3.59 3.98
N ASN A 216 -19.44 -3.76 5.20
CA ASN A 216 -20.08 -2.68 5.94
C ASN A 216 -19.10 -1.76 6.66
N ASN A 217 -17.84 -2.18 6.83
CA ASN A 217 -16.85 -1.42 7.59
C ASN A 217 -16.63 -0.01 7.05
N ILE A 218 -16.74 0.17 5.73
CA ILE A 218 -16.57 1.48 5.10
C ILE A 218 -17.63 2.48 5.59
N SER A 219 -18.90 2.11 5.56
CA SER A 219 -20.02 2.99 5.93
C SER A 219 -20.22 3.10 7.44
N GLU A 220 -19.97 2.02 8.18
CA GLU A 220 -20.20 1.99 9.62
C GLU A 220 -19.11 2.69 10.41
N TYR A 221 -17.84 2.55 9.98
CA TYR A 221 -16.68 2.98 10.76
C TYR A 221 -15.76 3.94 10.02
N LEU A 222 -15.32 3.61 8.79
CA LEU A 222 -14.27 4.36 8.11
C LEU A 222 -14.70 5.76 7.66
N CYS A 223 -15.97 5.96 7.34
CA CYS A 223 -16.51 7.29 7.06
C CYS A 223 -16.58 8.20 8.30
N LYS A 224 -16.58 7.62 9.51
CA LYS A 224 -16.69 8.35 10.79
C LYS A 224 -15.34 8.56 11.46
N ALA A 225 -14.35 7.75 11.10
CA ALA A 225 -13.01 7.84 11.65
C ALA A 225 -12.17 8.79 10.80
N GLU A 226 -11.51 9.74 11.43
CA GLU A 226 -10.68 10.74 10.78
C GLU A 226 -9.20 10.55 11.14
N VAL A 227 -8.32 11.00 10.28
CA VAL A 227 -6.87 10.99 10.45
C VAL A 227 -6.26 12.29 9.95
N LEU A 228 -5.16 12.72 10.55
CA LEU A 228 -4.34 13.83 10.06
C LEU A 228 -3.30 13.29 9.05
N VAL A 229 -3.15 14.03 7.98
CA VAL A 229 -2.22 13.73 6.89
C VAL A 229 -1.42 14.97 6.56
#